data_4e50535029395d47dc4c3583124e53f0
#
_entry.id   4e50535029395d47dc4c3583124e53f0
#
_cell.length_a   1.000
_cell.length_b   1.000
_cell.length_c   1.000
_cell.angle_alpha   90.00
_cell.angle_beta   90.00
_cell.angle_gamma   90.00
#
_symmetry.space_group_name_H-M   'P 1'
#
loop_
_entity.id
_entity.type
_entity.pdbx_description
1 polymer ?
#
loop_
_entity_poly.entity_id
_entity_poly.type
_entity_poly.pdbx_seq_one_letter_code
_entity_poly.pdbx_strand_id
1 'polypeptide(L)'
;MTRHRRPGRSSRADGFTLIELMVTIAIAAILLMVAAPSFVTMQRNSELTAAANALVAGINAARGEAMKRGLNAVVVPTDAASWRNGWTVFVDTGTARNGTLDASDIVVQQQPALAGYFAVSASGTAAEAVPYMMFDASGYSKTKAGGFGPLTLSIARSDLSGASVGEETRRVIVARTGRARVCKPSTDTTCTLTATD
;
A
#
# COMPACT_ATOMS: atom_id res chain seq x y z
N MET A 1 16.43 48.03 61.66
CA MET A 1 15.64 47.17 60.83
C MET A 1 16.57 46.07 60.24
N THR A 2 16.68 44.92 60.88
CA THR A 2 17.57 43.80 60.50
C THR A 2 16.78 42.79 59.74
N ARG A 3 17.11 42.60 58.43
CA ARG A 3 16.50 41.61 57.51
C ARG A 3 17.13 40.21 57.79
N HIS A 4 16.38 39.32 58.40
CA HIS A 4 16.72 37.90 58.51
C HIS A 4 16.65 37.23 57.09
N ARG A 5 17.79 36.83 56.52
CA ARG A 5 17.87 35.93 55.35
C ARG A 5 17.58 34.52 55.86
N ARG A 6 16.47 33.91 55.35
CA ARG A 6 16.22 32.48 55.50
C ARG A 6 17.25 31.70 54.66
N PRO A 7 17.91 30.67 55.23
CA PRO A 7 18.79 29.80 54.43
C PRO A 7 17.94 28.97 53.45
N GLY A 8 18.30 28.99 52.16
CA GLY A 8 17.69 28.19 51.14
C GLY A 8 17.97 26.70 51.44
N ARG A 9 16.91 25.92 51.51
CA ARG A 9 17.00 24.46 51.58
C ARG A 9 17.57 23.95 50.29
N SER A 10 18.85 23.52 50.26
CA SER A 10 19.42 22.78 49.14
C SER A 10 18.71 21.42 49.05
N SER A 11 17.88 21.23 48.06
CA SER A 11 17.38 19.87 47.70
C SER A 11 18.56 19.04 47.30
N ARG A 12 18.93 18.06 48.11
CA ARG A 12 19.88 17.02 47.71
C ARG A 12 19.20 16.23 46.59
N ALA A 13 19.81 16.21 45.39
CA ALA A 13 19.46 15.28 44.34
C ALA A 13 19.99 13.91 44.79
N ASP A 14 19.09 13.02 45.18
CA ASP A 14 19.44 11.64 45.48
C ASP A 14 19.86 10.99 44.13
N GLY A 15 21.11 10.49 44.08
CA GLY A 15 21.63 9.78 42.92
C GLY A 15 21.10 8.34 42.88
N PHE A 16 20.89 7.82 41.69
CA PHE A 16 20.51 6.42 41.47
C PHE A 16 21.60 5.46 41.96
N THR A 17 21.19 4.39 42.60
CA THR A 17 22.11 3.31 42.95
C THR A 17 22.41 2.43 41.75
N LEU A 18 23.60 1.78 41.74
CA LEU A 18 23.98 0.88 40.65
C LEU A 18 23.00 -0.31 40.54
N ILE A 19 22.52 -0.83 41.67
CA ILE A 19 21.55 -1.94 41.68
C ILE A 19 20.19 -1.51 41.10
N GLU A 20 19.73 -0.31 41.37
CA GLU A 20 18.48 0.23 40.85
C GLU A 20 18.54 0.39 39.32
N LEU A 21 19.69 0.82 38.80
CA LEU A 21 19.91 0.86 37.36
C LEU A 21 19.90 -0.55 36.76
N MET A 22 20.57 -1.51 37.38
CA MET A 22 20.60 -2.89 36.88
C MET A 22 19.19 -3.53 36.87
N VAL A 23 18.38 -3.29 37.89
CA VAL A 23 17.02 -3.83 38.00
C VAL A 23 16.14 -3.15 36.93
N THR A 24 16.24 -1.84 36.71
CA THR A 24 15.44 -1.13 35.71
C THR A 24 15.74 -1.57 34.29
N ILE A 25 17.02 -1.77 33.93
CA ILE A 25 17.38 -2.28 32.60
C ILE A 25 16.96 -3.74 32.41
N ALA A 26 17.03 -4.59 33.46
CA ALA A 26 16.55 -5.96 33.39
C ALA A 26 15.03 -6.02 33.11
N ILE A 27 14.23 -5.23 33.83
CA ILE A 27 12.79 -5.13 33.60
C ILE A 27 12.50 -4.59 32.20
N ALA A 28 13.20 -3.54 31.76
CA ALA A 28 13.04 -2.97 30.43
C ALA A 28 13.35 -4.00 29.34
N ALA A 29 14.39 -4.83 29.49
CA ALA A 29 14.73 -5.88 28.55
C ALA A 29 13.62 -6.93 28.43
N ILE A 30 13.04 -7.37 29.54
CA ILE A 30 11.92 -8.33 29.55
C ILE A 30 10.70 -7.74 28.83
N LEU A 31 10.35 -6.49 29.11
CA LEU A 31 9.22 -5.82 28.47
C LEU A 31 9.44 -5.67 26.96
N LEU A 32 10.64 -5.34 26.52
CA LEU A 32 10.99 -5.22 25.11
C LEU A 32 10.88 -6.56 24.37
N MET A 33 11.23 -7.69 24.99
CA MET A 33 11.08 -9.00 24.36
C MET A 33 9.63 -9.33 23.99
N VAL A 34 8.65 -8.85 24.77
CA VAL A 34 7.22 -9.06 24.50
C VAL A 34 6.67 -8.01 23.55
N ALA A 35 7.09 -6.77 23.67
CA ALA A 35 6.57 -5.66 22.89
C ALA A 35 7.06 -5.63 21.43
N ALA A 36 8.32 -6.02 21.18
CA ALA A 36 8.93 -5.90 19.86
C ALA A 36 8.20 -6.69 18.76
N PRO A 37 7.82 -7.98 18.92
CA PRO A 37 7.13 -8.71 17.86
C PRO A 37 5.75 -8.13 17.52
N SER A 38 5.02 -7.63 18.51
CA SER A 38 3.72 -6.98 18.31
C SER A 38 3.85 -5.68 17.50
N PHE A 39 4.88 -4.90 17.79
CA PHE A 39 5.17 -3.65 17.07
C PHE A 39 5.50 -3.90 15.60
N VAL A 40 6.33 -4.90 15.29
CA VAL A 40 6.67 -5.27 13.91
C VAL A 40 5.43 -5.68 13.12
N THR A 41 4.53 -6.46 13.71
CA THR A 41 3.28 -6.86 13.06
C THR A 41 2.38 -5.66 12.77
N MET A 42 2.24 -4.74 13.72
CA MET A 42 1.47 -3.51 13.54
C MET A 42 2.06 -2.62 12.44
N GLN A 43 3.39 -2.48 12.38
CA GLN A 43 4.08 -1.73 11.34
C GLN A 43 3.81 -2.33 9.95
N ARG A 44 4.00 -3.64 9.79
CA ARG A 44 3.77 -4.33 8.51
C ARG A 44 2.32 -4.24 8.03
N ASN A 45 1.34 -4.30 8.95
CA ASN A 45 -0.06 -4.10 8.61
C ASN A 45 -0.36 -2.65 8.18
N SER A 46 0.29 -1.67 8.80
CA SER A 46 0.22 -0.27 8.38
C SER A 46 0.79 -0.07 6.97
N GLU A 47 1.94 -0.68 6.68
CA GLU A 47 2.56 -0.66 5.34
C GLU A 47 1.70 -1.38 4.30
N LEU A 48 1.05 -2.49 4.64
CA LEU A 48 0.09 -3.18 3.78
C LEU A 48 -1.08 -2.26 3.39
N THR A 49 -1.61 -1.53 4.35
CA THR A 49 -2.71 -0.58 4.12
C THR A 49 -2.23 0.60 3.27
N ALA A 50 -1.02 1.11 3.53
CA ALA A 50 -0.41 2.17 2.72
C ALA A 50 -0.19 1.71 1.26
N ALA A 51 0.27 0.48 1.03
CA ALA A 51 0.46 -0.09 -0.31
C ALA A 51 -0.88 -0.18 -1.07
N ALA A 52 -1.95 -0.65 -0.42
CA ALA A 52 -3.28 -0.70 -1.03
C ALA A 52 -3.80 0.69 -1.38
N ASN A 53 -3.61 1.66 -0.49
CA ASN A 53 -4.01 3.05 -0.74
C ASN A 53 -3.20 3.71 -1.86
N ALA A 54 -1.89 3.42 -1.95
CA ALA A 54 -1.03 3.90 -3.04
C ALA A 54 -1.50 3.35 -4.39
N LEU A 55 -1.93 2.08 -4.45
CA LEU A 55 -2.48 1.49 -5.66
C LEU A 55 -3.79 2.18 -6.08
N VAL A 56 -4.70 2.41 -5.13
CA VAL A 56 -5.95 3.15 -5.40
C VAL A 56 -5.67 4.58 -5.86
N ALA A 57 -4.67 5.24 -5.27
CA ALA A 57 -4.25 6.57 -5.72
C ALA A 57 -3.75 6.54 -7.17
N GLY A 58 -2.93 5.56 -7.55
CA GLY A 58 -2.47 5.36 -8.93
C GLY A 58 -3.62 5.09 -9.90
N ILE A 59 -4.58 4.24 -9.52
CA ILE A 59 -5.79 3.96 -10.31
C ILE A 59 -6.62 5.22 -10.52
N ASN A 60 -6.84 6.01 -9.47
CA ASN A 60 -7.60 7.25 -9.56
C ASN A 60 -6.86 8.32 -10.37
N ALA A 61 -5.52 8.36 -10.29
CA ALA A 61 -4.69 9.24 -11.11
C ALA A 61 -4.83 8.88 -12.61
N ALA A 62 -4.70 7.59 -12.95
CA ALA A 62 -4.89 7.10 -14.32
C ALA A 62 -6.29 7.48 -14.84
N ARG A 63 -7.33 7.15 -14.08
CA ARG A 63 -8.71 7.45 -14.42
C ARG A 63 -8.94 8.96 -14.61
N GLY A 64 -8.41 9.78 -13.70
CA GLY A 64 -8.51 11.25 -13.77
C GLY A 64 -7.82 11.82 -14.99
N GLU A 65 -6.61 11.36 -15.32
CA GLU A 65 -5.87 11.82 -16.50
C GLU A 65 -6.52 11.33 -17.80
N ALA A 66 -7.08 10.12 -17.83
CA ALA A 66 -7.84 9.63 -18.98
C ALA A 66 -9.03 10.54 -19.31
N MET A 67 -9.85 10.86 -18.31
CA MET A 67 -11.01 11.76 -18.47
C MET A 67 -10.59 13.19 -18.81
N LYS A 68 -9.53 13.70 -18.21
CA LYS A 68 -9.03 15.06 -18.42
C LYS A 68 -8.49 15.27 -19.84
N ARG A 69 -7.78 14.26 -20.39
CA ARG A 69 -7.12 14.37 -21.68
C ARG A 69 -7.94 13.80 -22.85
N GLY A 70 -9.01 13.06 -22.56
CA GLY A 70 -9.78 12.37 -23.59
C GLY A 70 -9.02 11.21 -24.24
N LEU A 71 -8.04 10.62 -23.55
CA LEU A 71 -7.16 9.56 -24.02
C LEU A 71 -7.23 8.36 -23.08
N ASN A 72 -6.67 7.23 -23.49
CA ASN A 72 -6.49 6.12 -22.56
C ASN A 72 -5.35 6.42 -21.57
N ALA A 73 -5.55 6.07 -20.30
CA ALA A 73 -4.48 6.05 -19.33
C ALA A 73 -4.35 4.66 -18.73
N VAL A 74 -3.13 4.25 -18.47
CA VAL A 74 -2.79 2.87 -18.16
C VAL A 74 -1.92 2.80 -16.90
N VAL A 75 -2.13 1.78 -16.11
CA VAL A 75 -1.26 1.38 -15.00
C VAL A 75 -0.65 0.05 -15.37
N VAL A 76 0.67 -0.05 -15.36
CA VAL A 76 1.42 -1.29 -15.64
C VAL A 76 2.44 -1.56 -14.53
N PRO A 77 2.78 -2.83 -14.26
CA PRO A 77 3.92 -3.13 -13.41
C PRO A 77 5.20 -2.56 -14.02
N THR A 78 6.12 -2.10 -13.18
CA THR A 78 7.37 -1.45 -13.63
C THR A 78 8.25 -2.36 -14.48
N ASP A 79 8.25 -3.67 -14.20
CA ASP A 79 9.09 -4.66 -14.88
C ASP A 79 8.31 -5.74 -15.65
N ALA A 80 7.02 -5.55 -15.84
CA ALA A 80 6.08 -6.49 -16.47
C ALA A 80 5.98 -7.88 -15.79
N ALA A 81 6.79 -8.17 -14.77
CA ALA A 81 6.83 -9.47 -14.11
C ALA A 81 5.92 -9.54 -12.89
N SER A 82 5.85 -8.47 -12.10
CA SER A 82 5.11 -8.48 -10.84
C SER A 82 4.70 -7.09 -10.37
N TRP A 83 3.46 -6.96 -9.97
CA TRP A 83 2.94 -5.75 -9.30
C TRP A 83 3.67 -5.42 -7.99
N ARG A 84 4.35 -6.40 -7.37
CA ARG A 84 5.18 -6.17 -6.19
C ARG A 84 6.37 -5.27 -6.49
N ASN A 85 6.90 -5.30 -7.71
CA ASN A 85 8.08 -4.52 -8.10
C ASN A 85 7.75 -3.05 -8.43
N GLY A 86 6.54 -2.63 -8.06
CA GLY A 86 6.03 -1.28 -8.30
C GLY A 86 5.22 -1.18 -9.58
N TRP A 87 4.72 0.01 -9.87
CA TRP A 87 3.93 0.28 -11.06
C TRP A 87 4.13 1.69 -11.58
N THR A 88 3.88 1.84 -12.88
CA THR A 88 3.92 3.12 -13.58
C THR A 88 2.52 3.45 -14.09
N VAL A 89 2.10 4.69 -13.86
CA VAL A 89 0.88 5.29 -14.40
C VAL A 89 1.27 6.20 -15.54
N PHE A 90 0.68 6.01 -16.72
CA PHE A 90 0.95 6.85 -17.88
C PHE A 90 -0.31 7.08 -18.71
N VAL A 91 -0.28 8.13 -19.53
CA VAL A 91 -1.29 8.41 -20.54
C VAL A 91 -0.74 7.94 -21.88
N ASP A 92 -1.47 7.05 -22.54
CA ASP A 92 -1.12 6.48 -23.85
C ASP A 92 -1.40 7.54 -24.94
N THR A 93 -0.37 8.30 -25.31
CA THR A 93 -0.43 9.38 -26.31
C THR A 93 0.09 8.94 -27.66
N GLY A 94 0.73 7.78 -27.75
CA GLY A 94 1.30 7.23 -28.96
C GLY A 94 0.26 6.98 -30.08
N THR A 95 0.72 6.92 -31.30
CA THR A 95 -0.14 6.59 -32.46
C THR A 95 -0.68 5.17 -32.40
N ALA A 96 0.06 4.26 -31.76
CA ALA A 96 -0.32 2.86 -31.62
C ALA A 96 -1.46 2.64 -30.61
N ARG A 97 -1.57 3.48 -29.58
CA ARG A 97 -2.57 3.40 -28.49
C ARG A 97 -2.77 1.96 -27.99
N ASN A 98 -1.66 1.28 -27.80
CA ASN A 98 -1.62 -0.17 -27.56
C ASN A 98 -1.64 -0.53 -26.06
N GLY A 99 -1.69 0.47 -25.16
CA GLY A 99 -1.62 0.30 -23.70
C GLY A 99 -0.27 -0.23 -23.22
N THR A 100 0.80 0.00 -23.99
CA THR A 100 2.17 -0.34 -23.63
C THR A 100 2.97 0.95 -23.52
N LEU A 101 3.71 1.10 -22.43
CA LEU A 101 4.52 2.30 -22.19
C LEU A 101 5.62 2.44 -23.24
N ASP A 102 5.63 3.55 -23.95
CA ASP A 102 6.67 3.91 -24.91
C ASP A 102 7.21 5.35 -24.68
N ALA A 103 8.18 5.77 -25.50
CA ALA A 103 8.85 7.05 -25.33
C ALA A 103 7.97 8.27 -25.62
N SER A 104 6.85 8.09 -26.29
CA SER A 104 5.89 9.17 -26.60
C SER A 104 4.87 9.39 -25.49
N ASP A 105 4.75 8.45 -24.55
CA ASP A 105 3.74 8.47 -23.51
C ASP A 105 4.08 9.43 -22.38
N ILE A 106 3.05 9.92 -21.72
CA ILE A 106 3.20 10.84 -20.60
C ILE A 106 3.12 10.06 -19.29
N VAL A 107 4.26 9.87 -18.65
CA VAL A 107 4.32 9.29 -17.30
C VAL A 107 3.73 10.27 -16.29
N VAL A 108 2.70 9.83 -15.57
CA VAL A 108 1.98 10.61 -14.55
C VAL A 108 2.55 10.35 -13.17
N GLN A 109 2.79 9.08 -12.85
CA GLN A 109 3.24 8.65 -11.53
C GLN A 109 4.01 7.34 -11.64
N GLN A 110 5.01 7.19 -10.77
CA GLN A 110 5.70 5.91 -10.55
C GLN A 110 5.68 5.55 -9.07
N GLN A 111 5.37 4.30 -8.80
CA GLN A 111 5.40 3.72 -7.47
C GLN A 111 6.59 2.77 -7.38
N PRO A 112 7.47 2.93 -6.39
CA PRO A 112 8.57 1.99 -6.18
C PRO A 112 8.08 0.61 -5.73
N ALA A 113 8.99 -0.37 -5.75
CA ALA A 113 8.72 -1.72 -5.29
C ALA A 113 8.18 -1.75 -3.85
N LEU A 114 7.24 -2.64 -3.63
CA LEU A 114 6.72 -2.93 -2.30
C LEU A 114 7.75 -3.75 -1.49
N ALA A 115 7.59 -3.77 -0.17
CA ALA A 115 8.45 -4.56 0.70
C ALA A 115 8.46 -6.05 0.33
N GLY A 116 9.61 -6.70 0.50
CA GLY A 116 9.83 -8.08 0.04
C GLY A 116 8.94 -9.14 0.70
N TYR A 117 8.36 -8.81 1.85
CA TYR A 117 7.40 -9.68 2.56
C TYR A 117 5.94 -9.51 2.08
N PHE A 118 5.69 -8.76 1.00
CA PHE A 118 4.39 -8.73 0.34
C PHE A 118 4.37 -9.66 -0.89
N ALA A 119 3.28 -10.38 -1.04
CA ALA A 119 2.91 -11.09 -2.26
C ALA A 119 1.75 -10.37 -2.91
N VAL A 120 1.80 -10.22 -4.23
CA VAL A 120 0.71 -9.62 -4.99
C VAL A 120 0.19 -10.63 -5.99
N SER A 121 -1.11 -10.89 -5.94
CA SER A 121 -1.84 -11.68 -6.92
C SER A 121 -2.89 -10.82 -7.61
N ALA A 122 -3.25 -11.17 -8.83
CA ALA A 122 -4.17 -10.38 -9.64
C ALA A 122 -5.18 -11.27 -10.37
N SER A 123 -6.26 -10.65 -10.84
CA SER A 123 -7.25 -11.24 -11.76
C SER A 123 -7.62 -10.25 -12.86
N GLY A 124 -8.34 -10.72 -13.89
CA GLY A 124 -8.71 -9.89 -15.04
C GLY A 124 -7.48 -9.42 -15.83
N THR A 125 -7.51 -8.22 -16.39
CA THR A 125 -6.41 -7.68 -17.20
C THR A 125 -5.10 -7.50 -16.43
N ALA A 126 -5.17 -7.38 -15.11
CA ALA A 126 -3.99 -7.30 -14.25
C ALA A 126 -3.25 -8.63 -14.07
N ALA A 127 -3.82 -9.74 -14.52
CA ALA A 127 -3.24 -11.09 -14.49
C ALA A 127 -2.85 -11.63 -15.88
N GLU A 128 -2.97 -10.82 -16.92
CA GLU A 128 -2.55 -11.22 -18.27
C GLU A 128 -1.03 -11.40 -18.36
N ALA A 129 -0.54 -12.06 -19.42
CA ALA A 129 0.90 -12.25 -19.67
C ALA A 129 1.67 -10.91 -19.71
N VAL A 130 1.03 -9.85 -20.19
CA VAL A 130 1.47 -8.45 -20.06
C VAL A 130 0.41 -7.73 -19.25
N PRO A 131 0.58 -7.64 -17.91
CA PRO A 131 -0.45 -7.13 -17.03
C PRO A 131 -0.67 -5.62 -17.20
N TYR A 132 -1.93 -5.20 -17.13
CA TYR A 132 -2.29 -3.78 -17.20
C TYR A 132 -3.64 -3.49 -16.53
N MET A 133 -3.87 -2.21 -16.24
CA MET A 133 -5.18 -1.63 -15.94
C MET A 133 -5.35 -0.43 -16.84
N MET A 134 -6.36 -0.41 -17.70
CA MET A 134 -6.58 0.68 -18.65
C MET A 134 -7.92 1.37 -18.40
N PHE A 135 -7.92 2.68 -18.49
CA PHE A 135 -9.10 3.54 -18.36
C PHE A 135 -9.27 4.37 -19.61
N ASP A 136 -10.50 4.42 -20.12
CA ASP A 136 -10.84 5.25 -21.29
C ASP A 136 -11.19 6.70 -20.89
N ALA A 137 -11.43 7.54 -21.90
CA ALA A 137 -11.82 8.94 -21.73
C ALA A 137 -13.11 9.14 -20.91
N SER A 138 -13.93 8.12 -20.75
CA SER A 138 -15.13 8.16 -19.91
C SER A 138 -14.88 7.66 -18.49
N GLY A 139 -13.65 7.25 -18.19
CA GLY A 139 -13.25 6.72 -16.89
C GLY A 139 -13.67 5.29 -16.62
N TYR A 140 -14.10 4.54 -17.64
CA TYR A 140 -14.41 3.11 -17.53
C TYR A 140 -13.13 2.27 -17.61
N SER A 141 -13.12 1.16 -16.87
CA SER A 141 -12.05 0.16 -17.00
C SER A 141 -12.24 -0.65 -18.28
N LYS A 142 -11.21 -0.71 -19.12
CA LYS A 142 -11.25 -1.30 -20.45
C LYS A 142 -10.18 -2.37 -20.66
N THR A 143 -10.48 -3.29 -21.56
CA THR A 143 -9.48 -4.18 -22.17
C THR A 143 -8.89 -3.50 -23.43
N LYS A 144 -7.70 -3.96 -23.86
CA LYS A 144 -7.07 -3.51 -25.11
C LYS A 144 -7.95 -3.80 -26.34
N ALA A 145 -8.85 -4.78 -26.27
CA ALA A 145 -9.84 -5.11 -27.30
C ALA A 145 -11.09 -4.21 -27.24
N GLY A 146 -11.16 -3.22 -26.35
CA GLY A 146 -12.28 -2.28 -26.22
C GLY A 146 -13.43 -2.76 -25.33
N GLY A 147 -13.40 -3.97 -24.80
CA GLY A 147 -14.37 -4.48 -23.83
C GLY A 147 -14.19 -3.87 -22.45
N PHE A 148 -15.08 -4.21 -21.50
CA PHE A 148 -14.88 -3.86 -20.09
C PHE A 148 -13.87 -4.78 -19.42
N GLY A 149 -12.99 -4.22 -18.59
CA GLY A 149 -11.90 -4.93 -17.93
C GLY A 149 -11.96 -4.83 -16.40
N PRO A 150 -12.98 -5.40 -15.73
CA PRO A 150 -12.97 -5.45 -14.28
C PRO A 150 -11.81 -6.32 -13.80
N LEU A 151 -11.19 -5.95 -12.69
CA LEU A 151 -10.01 -6.63 -12.19
C LEU A 151 -9.91 -6.53 -10.66
N THR A 152 -9.10 -7.41 -10.09
CA THR A 152 -8.78 -7.38 -8.66
C THR A 152 -7.28 -7.58 -8.47
N LEU A 153 -6.66 -6.77 -7.61
CA LEU A 153 -5.34 -7.05 -7.04
C LEU A 153 -5.47 -7.36 -5.55
N SER A 154 -4.80 -8.42 -5.13
CA SER A 154 -4.66 -8.81 -3.72
C SER A 154 -3.23 -8.60 -3.28
N ILE A 155 -3.01 -7.78 -2.27
CA ILE A 155 -1.73 -7.59 -1.60
C ILE A 155 -1.84 -8.32 -0.25
N ALA A 156 -0.99 -9.30 -0.02
CA ALA A 156 -0.98 -10.13 1.19
C ALA A 156 0.43 -10.20 1.78
N ARG A 157 0.52 -10.50 3.06
CA ARG A 157 1.80 -10.81 3.71
C ARG A 157 2.21 -12.24 3.38
N SER A 158 3.38 -12.41 2.78
CA SER A 158 3.95 -13.72 2.41
C SER A 158 4.66 -14.43 3.56
N ASP A 159 4.92 -13.73 4.65
CA ASP A 159 5.55 -14.25 5.87
C ASP A 159 4.54 -14.87 6.85
N LEU A 160 3.26 -14.90 6.49
CA LEU A 160 2.18 -15.49 7.28
C LEU A 160 1.61 -16.73 6.61
N SER A 161 0.96 -17.58 7.41
CA SER A 161 0.27 -18.79 6.94
C SER A 161 -1.08 -18.98 7.64
N GLY A 162 -1.93 -19.82 7.07
CA GLY A 162 -3.23 -20.16 7.65
C GLY A 162 -4.22 -18.98 7.68
N ALA A 163 -5.06 -18.91 8.71
CA ALA A 163 -6.11 -17.90 8.84
C ALA A 163 -5.58 -16.46 8.91
N SER A 164 -4.36 -16.27 9.42
CA SER A 164 -3.73 -14.94 9.54
C SER A 164 -3.50 -14.26 8.19
N VAL A 165 -3.39 -15.02 7.09
CA VAL A 165 -3.24 -14.46 5.73
C VAL A 165 -4.45 -13.63 5.35
N GLY A 166 -5.67 -14.09 5.65
CA GLY A 166 -6.90 -13.34 5.36
C GLY A 166 -7.00 -12.03 6.15
N GLU A 167 -6.51 -12.04 7.39
CA GLU A 167 -6.44 -10.84 8.25
C GLU A 167 -5.47 -9.79 7.70
N GLU A 168 -4.35 -10.24 7.15
CA GLU A 168 -3.25 -9.43 6.63
C GLU A 168 -3.25 -9.43 5.09
N THR A 169 -4.44 -9.34 4.50
CA THR A 169 -4.68 -9.16 3.06
C THR A 169 -5.51 -7.91 2.82
N ARG A 170 -5.16 -7.15 1.79
CA ARG A 170 -5.98 -6.07 1.23
C ARG A 170 -6.22 -6.34 -0.24
N ARG A 171 -7.48 -6.24 -0.66
CA ARG A 171 -7.85 -6.35 -2.07
C ARG A 171 -8.29 -5.01 -2.60
N VAL A 172 -7.78 -4.69 -3.77
CA VAL A 172 -8.21 -3.54 -4.56
C VAL A 172 -9.03 -4.09 -5.72
N ILE A 173 -10.32 -3.82 -5.71
CA ILE A 173 -11.28 -4.26 -6.73
C ILE A 173 -11.62 -3.07 -7.61
N VAL A 174 -11.46 -3.22 -8.92
CA VAL A 174 -11.83 -2.23 -9.92
C VAL A 174 -13.01 -2.74 -10.70
N ALA A 175 -14.13 -2.05 -10.58
CA ALA A 175 -15.36 -2.35 -11.31
C ALA A 175 -15.24 -1.92 -12.80
N ARG A 176 -16.14 -2.39 -13.64
CA ARG A 176 -16.26 -1.96 -15.06
C ARG A 176 -16.36 -0.45 -15.21
N THR A 177 -17.03 0.23 -14.27
CA THR A 177 -17.16 1.69 -14.23
C THR A 177 -15.86 2.43 -13.90
N GLY A 178 -14.75 1.71 -13.67
CA GLY A 178 -13.48 2.27 -13.25
C GLY A 178 -13.42 2.65 -11.76
N ARG A 179 -14.47 2.38 -11.00
CA ARG A 179 -14.46 2.64 -9.56
C ARG A 179 -13.57 1.62 -8.85
N ALA A 180 -12.57 2.10 -8.12
CA ALA A 180 -11.72 1.29 -7.26
C ALA A 180 -12.25 1.29 -5.81
N ARG A 181 -12.16 0.15 -5.13
CA ARG A 181 -12.41 0.02 -3.68
C ARG A 181 -11.36 -0.88 -3.04
N VAL A 182 -11.01 -0.57 -1.79
CA VAL A 182 -10.20 -1.47 -0.95
C VAL A 182 -11.14 -2.25 -0.03
N CYS A 183 -10.86 -3.52 0.13
CA CYS A 183 -11.58 -4.37 1.08
C CYS A 183 -10.62 -5.35 1.78
N LYS A 184 -11.08 -5.89 2.90
CA LYS A 184 -10.38 -6.90 3.70
C LYS A 184 -11.17 -8.22 3.63
N PRO A 185 -10.61 -9.31 3.07
CA PRO A 185 -11.35 -10.56 2.86
C PRO A 185 -11.87 -11.21 4.13
N SER A 186 -11.20 -11.03 5.27
CA SER A 186 -11.62 -11.62 6.55
C SER A 186 -12.85 -10.96 7.16
N THR A 187 -13.20 -9.74 6.74
CA THR A 187 -14.34 -8.99 7.32
C THR A 187 -15.42 -8.62 6.31
N ASP A 188 -15.11 -8.74 5.00
CA ASP A 188 -16.02 -8.38 3.92
C ASP A 188 -16.21 -9.59 2.98
N THR A 189 -17.38 -10.21 3.03
CA THR A 189 -17.74 -11.37 2.19
C THR A 189 -17.86 -11.03 0.70
N THR A 190 -18.04 -9.75 0.36
CA THR A 190 -18.05 -9.25 -1.03
C THR A 190 -16.66 -8.97 -1.58
N CYS A 191 -15.63 -9.15 -0.74
CA CYS A 191 -14.24 -8.98 -1.10
C CYS A 191 -13.72 -10.22 -1.84
N THR A 192 -14.18 -10.45 -3.06
CA THR A 192 -13.86 -11.63 -3.87
C THR A 192 -12.55 -11.43 -4.66
N LEU A 193 -11.99 -12.53 -5.20
CA LEU A 193 -10.83 -12.49 -6.11
C LEU A 193 -11.20 -12.05 -7.52
N THR A 194 -12.46 -12.24 -7.89
CA THR A 194 -12.99 -11.84 -9.21
C THR A 194 -13.87 -10.61 -9.04
N ALA A 195 -13.58 -9.55 -9.78
CA ALA A 195 -14.48 -8.42 -9.88
C ALA A 195 -15.70 -8.83 -10.72
N THR A 196 -16.86 -8.81 -10.12
CA THR A 196 -18.12 -9.27 -10.75
C THR A 196 -18.98 -8.14 -11.31
N ASP A 197 -18.59 -6.85 -11.10
CA ASP A 197 -19.41 -5.69 -11.54
C ASP A 197 -18.59 -4.64 -12.28
#